data_0a9a1f35c71728600e0f22ce9b7cb087
#
_entry.id   0a9a1f35c71728600e0f22ce9b7cb087
#
_cell.length_a   1.000
_cell.length_b   1.000
_cell.length_c   1.000
_cell.angle_alpha   90.00
_cell.angle_beta   90.00
_cell.angle_gamma   90.00
#
_symmetry.space_group_name_H-M   'P 1'
#
loop_
_entity.id
_entity.type
_entity.pdbx_description
1 polymer ?
#
loop_
_entity_poly.entity_id
_entity_poly.type
_entity_poly.pdbx_seq_one_letter_code
_entity_poly.pdbx_strand_id
1 'polypeptide(L)'
;MTWGDGRSWGPKAVQASAGAVLRTPVVPLAPADADPVAAVDAVVAAFGARTVGTVVAGGVAPGALDLATGRVALLVGNEAHGLPAEVLEVLDATTTVPMAAGTESLNAAMAGTVVLFEAARQRRAS
;
A
#
# COMPACT_ATOMS: atom_id res chain seq x y z
N MET A 1 -8.68 -1.10 0.79
CA MET A 1 -9.17 0.25 0.41
C MET A 1 -8.42 0.74 -0.80
N THR A 2 -9.07 1.42 -1.70
CA THR A 2 -8.46 1.95 -2.90
C THR A 2 -8.67 3.46 -2.97
N TRP A 3 -7.70 4.12 -3.60
CA TRP A 3 -7.74 5.55 -3.86
C TRP A 3 -7.47 5.79 -5.34
N GLY A 4 -8.09 6.82 -5.90
CA GLY A 4 -7.90 7.17 -7.29
C GLY A 4 -8.87 6.45 -8.21
N ASP A 5 -8.45 6.26 -9.45
CA ASP A 5 -9.28 5.70 -10.51
C ASP A 5 -9.26 4.17 -10.60
N GLY A 6 -8.69 3.51 -9.60
CA GLY A 6 -8.64 2.06 -9.56
C GLY A 6 -10.04 1.45 -9.46
N ARG A 7 -10.42 0.69 -10.46
CA ARG A 7 -11.73 0.03 -10.49
C ARG A 7 -11.62 -1.35 -9.86
N SER A 8 -11.80 -1.41 -8.54
CA SER A 8 -11.69 -2.67 -7.79
C SER A 8 -12.70 -3.70 -8.25
N TRP A 9 -13.84 -3.26 -8.76
CA TRP A 9 -14.94 -4.13 -9.20
C TRP A 9 -15.03 -4.23 -10.72
N GLY A 10 -14.10 -3.65 -11.48
CA GLY A 10 -14.03 -3.85 -12.93
C GLY A 10 -13.71 -5.32 -13.26
N PRO A 11 -14.12 -5.81 -14.44
CA PRO A 11 -13.91 -7.23 -14.79
C PRO A 11 -12.44 -7.68 -14.70
N LYS A 12 -11.51 -6.83 -15.14
CA LYS A 12 -10.08 -7.16 -15.08
C LYS A 12 -9.57 -7.25 -13.65
N ALA A 13 -10.03 -6.35 -12.77
CA ALA A 13 -9.61 -6.36 -11.37
C ALA A 13 -10.14 -7.60 -10.66
N VAL A 14 -11.39 -7.98 -10.87
CA VAL A 14 -11.96 -9.18 -10.27
C VAL A 14 -11.20 -10.42 -10.75
N GLN A 15 -10.92 -10.51 -12.03
CA GLN A 15 -10.18 -11.65 -12.59
C GLN A 15 -8.75 -11.69 -12.06
N ALA A 16 -8.06 -10.55 -12.05
CA ALA A 16 -6.67 -10.47 -11.58
C ALA A 16 -6.54 -10.81 -10.09
N SER A 17 -7.56 -10.52 -9.29
CA SER A 17 -7.55 -10.81 -7.87
C SER A 17 -7.81 -12.29 -7.55
N ALA A 18 -8.15 -13.11 -8.56
CA ALA A 18 -8.54 -14.51 -8.38
C ALA A 18 -9.67 -14.65 -7.35
N GLY A 19 -10.60 -13.71 -7.34
CA GLY A 19 -11.72 -13.70 -6.42
C GLY A 19 -11.44 -13.10 -5.05
N ALA A 20 -10.21 -12.66 -4.77
CA ALA A 20 -9.89 -12.09 -3.47
C ALA A 20 -10.72 -10.83 -3.17
N VAL A 21 -11.05 -10.04 -4.18
CA VAL A 21 -11.87 -8.84 -4.02
C VAL A 21 -13.28 -9.19 -3.51
N LEU A 22 -13.75 -10.40 -3.71
CA LEU A 22 -15.05 -10.87 -3.22
C LEU A 22 -14.99 -11.32 -1.76
N ARG A 23 -13.79 -11.55 -1.22
CA ARG A 23 -13.60 -12.03 0.15
C ARG A 23 -13.00 -10.98 1.07
N THR A 24 -12.37 -9.97 0.51
CA THR A 24 -11.76 -8.87 1.26
C THR A 24 -12.63 -7.64 1.09
N PRO A 25 -13.02 -6.97 2.18
CA PRO A 25 -13.79 -5.73 2.05
C PRO A 25 -13.01 -4.70 1.24
N VAL A 26 -13.66 -4.16 0.22
CA VAL A 26 -13.08 -3.11 -0.62
C VAL A 26 -13.99 -1.89 -0.53
N VAL A 27 -13.43 -0.78 -0.06
CA VAL A 27 -14.18 0.45 0.15
C VAL A 27 -13.57 1.55 -0.71
N PRO A 28 -14.29 2.05 -1.72
CA PRO A 28 -13.86 3.25 -2.42
C PRO A 28 -13.88 4.44 -1.44
N LEU A 29 -12.77 5.17 -1.36
CA LEU A 29 -12.67 6.23 -0.37
C LEU A 29 -13.19 7.57 -0.88
N ALA A 30 -12.81 7.98 -2.07
CA ALA A 30 -13.13 9.30 -2.52
C ALA A 30 -12.97 9.44 -4.02
N PRO A 31 -13.59 10.47 -4.63
CA PRO A 31 -13.32 10.80 -6.01
C PRO A 31 -11.84 11.10 -6.24
N ALA A 32 -11.38 10.93 -7.48
CA ALA A 32 -9.97 11.12 -7.83
C ALA A 32 -9.47 12.53 -7.57
N ASP A 33 -10.35 13.52 -7.51
CA ASP A 33 -10.01 14.92 -7.24
C ASP A 33 -9.99 15.27 -5.75
N ALA A 34 -10.32 14.34 -4.86
CA ALA A 34 -10.30 14.62 -3.44
C ALA A 34 -8.87 14.58 -2.90
N ASP A 35 -8.67 15.25 -1.77
CA ASP A 35 -7.35 15.39 -1.15
C ASP A 35 -6.85 14.04 -0.62
N PRO A 36 -5.73 13.50 -1.14
CA PRO A 36 -5.20 12.22 -0.67
C PRO A 36 -4.71 12.25 0.77
N VAL A 37 -4.22 13.38 1.25
CA VAL A 37 -3.81 13.51 2.67
C VAL A 37 -5.02 13.37 3.57
N ALA A 38 -6.14 13.99 3.22
CA ALA A 38 -7.38 13.84 3.99
C ALA A 38 -7.84 12.38 4.03
N ALA A 39 -7.68 11.64 2.95
CA ALA A 39 -8.02 10.22 2.92
C ALA A 39 -7.13 9.40 3.86
N VAL A 40 -5.83 9.68 3.87
CA VAL A 40 -4.90 9.02 4.81
C VAL A 40 -5.30 9.33 6.26
N ASP A 41 -5.57 10.59 6.56
CA ASP A 41 -5.97 11.00 7.90
C ASP A 41 -7.27 10.30 8.34
N ALA A 42 -8.21 10.13 7.42
CA ALA A 42 -9.47 9.44 7.71
C ALA A 42 -9.23 7.97 8.05
N VAL A 43 -8.33 7.30 7.34
CA VAL A 43 -7.97 5.89 7.61
C VAL A 43 -7.28 5.77 8.96
N VAL A 44 -6.35 6.66 9.26
CA VAL A 44 -5.65 6.67 10.55
C VAL A 44 -6.64 6.89 11.68
N ALA A 45 -7.54 7.85 11.55
CA ALA A 45 -8.55 8.13 12.57
C ALA A 45 -9.51 6.96 12.79
N ALA A 46 -9.91 6.28 11.70
CA ALA A 46 -10.86 5.18 11.79
C ALA A 46 -10.26 3.91 12.40
N PHE A 47 -9.00 3.61 12.11
CA PHE A 47 -8.41 2.33 12.47
C PHE A 47 -7.27 2.42 13.49
N GLY A 48 -6.78 3.61 13.79
CA GLY A 48 -5.62 3.76 14.66
C GLY A 48 -4.36 3.12 14.08
N ALA A 49 -4.24 3.13 12.75
CA ALA A 49 -3.19 2.40 12.07
C ALA A 49 -1.92 3.25 11.92
N ARG A 50 -0.76 2.59 11.98
CA ARG A 50 0.48 3.19 11.51
C ARG A 50 0.51 3.11 9.98
N THR A 51 1.08 4.12 9.35
CA THR A 51 1.08 4.23 7.91
C THR A 51 2.47 3.93 7.34
N VAL A 52 2.51 3.06 6.36
CA VAL A 52 3.73 2.69 5.64
C VAL A 52 3.48 2.83 4.16
N GLY A 53 4.30 3.60 3.47
CA GLY A 53 4.16 3.78 2.04
C GLY A 53 5.29 3.11 1.28
N THR A 54 4.98 2.59 0.10
CA THR A 54 6.01 2.03 -0.79
C THR A 54 6.64 3.14 -1.63
N VAL A 55 7.95 3.14 -1.70
CA VAL A 55 8.72 4.08 -2.54
C VAL A 55 9.76 3.30 -3.33
N VAL A 56 10.16 3.83 -4.49
CA VAL A 56 11.12 3.14 -5.38
C VAL A 56 12.53 3.12 -4.79
N ALA A 57 12.87 4.15 -4.03
CA ALA A 57 14.20 4.28 -3.43
C ALA A 57 14.12 5.09 -2.14
N GLY A 58 15.09 4.90 -1.26
CA GLY A 58 15.21 5.69 -0.04
C GLY A 58 14.38 5.20 1.13
N GLY A 59 13.57 4.18 0.95
CA GLY A 59 12.81 3.59 2.04
C GLY A 59 13.58 2.49 2.76
N VAL A 60 13.05 2.06 3.90
CA VAL A 60 13.62 0.97 4.69
C VAL A 60 13.19 -0.36 4.07
N ALA A 61 14.03 -1.37 4.11
CA ALA A 61 13.65 -2.70 3.65
C ALA A 61 12.48 -3.23 4.49
N PRO A 62 11.52 -3.94 3.89
CA PRO A 62 10.35 -4.42 4.63
C PRO A 62 10.70 -5.24 5.86
N GLY A 63 11.75 -6.06 5.78
CA GLY A 63 12.18 -6.88 6.91
C GLY A 63 12.74 -6.10 8.09
N ALA A 64 13.10 -4.83 7.88
CA ALA A 64 13.61 -3.96 8.94
C ALA A 64 12.50 -3.14 9.62
N LEU A 65 11.27 -3.23 9.12
CA LEU A 65 10.12 -2.55 9.72
C LEU A 65 9.35 -3.50 10.63
N ASP A 66 8.76 -2.95 11.69
CA ASP A 66 7.79 -3.70 12.48
C ASP A 66 6.43 -3.63 11.79
N LEU A 67 6.06 -4.71 11.15
CA LEU A 67 4.76 -4.85 10.48
C LEU A 67 3.82 -5.78 11.27
N ALA A 68 4.24 -6.23 12.45
CA ALA A 68 3.47 -7.17 13.24
C ALA A 68 2.65 -6.50 14.35
N THR A 69 3.16 -5.42 14.93
CA THR A 69 2.53 -4.79 16.09
C THR A 69 1.39 -3.88 15.66
N GLY A 70 0.23 -4.09 16.23
CA GLY A 70 -0.93 -3.24 16.00
C GLY A 70 -1.46 -3.31 14.58
N ARG A 71 -2.09 -2.24 14.15
CA ARG A 71 -2.65 -2.13 12.81
C ARG A 71 -1.71 -1.32 11.93
N VAL A 72 -1.54 -1.80 10.72
CA VAL A 72 -0.68 -1.14 9.72
C VAL A 72 -1.51 -0.88 8.47
N ALA A 73 -1.49 0.35 8.01
CA ALA A 73 -2.06 0.73 6.73
C ALA A 73 -0.93 0.85 5.71
N LEU A 74 -0.96 0.00 4.70
CA LEU A 74 0.02 0.03 3.63
C LEU A 74 -0.53 0.87 2.48
N LEU A 75 0.22 1.89 2.10
CA LEU A 75 -0.11 2.76 0.98
C LEU A 75 0.76 2.42 -0.22
N VAL A 76 0.11 2.21 -1.35
CA VAL A 76 0.78 1.84 -2.59
C VAL A 76 0.42 2.90 -3.63
N GLY A 77 1.44 3.51 -4.22
CA GLY A 77 1.24 4.54 -5.23
C GLY A 77 0.91 3.93 -6.59
N ASN A 78 0.52 4.78 -7.53
CA ASN A 78 0.31 4.32 -8.88
C ASN A 78 1.65 4.08 -9.58
N GLU A 79 1.61 3.33 -10.67
CA GLU A 79 2.82 2.89 -11.37
C GLU A 79 3.59 4.03 -12.03
N ALA A 80 2.88 5.08 -12.44
CA ALA A 80 3.48 6.18 -13.19
C ALA A 80 4.15 7.21 -12.28
N HIS A 81 3.54 7.52 -11.14
CA HIS A 81 3.95 8.66 -10.31
C HIS A 81 4.27 8.31 -8.86
N GLY A 82 3.98 7.10 -8.43
CA GLY A 82 4.14 6.71 -7.04
C GLY A 82 3.16 7.45 -6.12
N LEU A 83 3.50 7.54 -4.85
CA LEU A 83 2.70 8.29 -3.88
C LEU A 83 2.97 9.78 -4.03
N PRO A 84 1.95 10.64 -3.88
CA PRO A 84 2.15 12.08 -3.89
C PRO A 84 3.12 12.52 -2.79
N ALA A 85 3.90 13.57 -3.06
CA ALA A 85 4.88 14.06 -2.09
C ALA A 85 4.23 14.48 -0.78
N GLU A 86 3.08 15.13 -0.83
CA GLU A 86 2.35 15.54 0.36
C GLU A 86 1.86 14.36 1.20
N VAL A 87 1.59 13.23 0.58
CA VAL A 87 1.26 11.99 1.30
C VAL A 87 2.49 11.44 1.98
N LEU A 88 3.62 11.40 1.29
CA LEU A 88 4.87 10.89 1.87
C LEU A 88 5.27 11.65 3.13
N GLU A 89 4.99 12.94 3.20
CA GLU A 89 5.32 13.76 4.35
C GLU A 89 4.55 13.40 5.62
N VAL A 90 3.37 12.81 5.48
CA VAL A 90 2.52 12.48 6.64
C VAL A 90 2.57 11.01 7.02
N LEU A 91 3.32 10.18 6.31
CA LEU A 91 3.44 8.77 6.62
C LEU A 91 4.40 8.53 7.78
N ASP A 92 4.13 7.48 8.54
CA ASP A 92 5.01 7.08 9.64
C ASP A 92 6.31 6.48 9.14
N ALA A 93 6.27 5.75 8.03
CA ALA A 93 7.46 5.14 7.46
C ALA A 93 7.30 4.92 5.96
N THR A 94 8.41 4.76 5.28
CA THR A 94 8.42 4.33 3.88
C THR A 94 9.27 3.08 3.73
N THR A 95 8.91 2.24 2.76
CA THR A 95 9.63 1.00 2.49
C THR A 95 9.98 0.89 1.02
N THR A 96 11.15 0.37 0.74
CA THR A 96 11.61 0.07 -0.60
C THR A 96 11.90 -1.42 -0.69
N VAL A 97 11.30 -2.09 -1.67
CA VAL A 97 11.58 -3.49 -1.94
C VAL A 97 12.87 -3.56 -2.74
N PRO A 98 13.95 -4.19 -2.22
CA PRO A 98 15.19 -4.31 -2.97
C PRO A 98 14.98 -5.12 -4.24
N MET A 99 15.61 -4.67 -5.32
CA MET A 99 15.52 -5.34 -6.61
C MET A 99 16.89 -5.50 -7.23
N ALA A 100 17.02 -6.54 -8.07
CA ALA A 100 18.26 -6.76 -8.80
C ALA A 100 18.56 -5.58 -9.73
N ALA A 101 19.84 -5.28 -9.91
CA ALA A 101 20.27 -4.24 -10.82
C ALA A 101 19.76 -4.52 -12.24
N GLY A 102 19.30 -3.49 -12.92
CA GLY A 102 18.76 -3.61 -14.28
C GLY A 102 17.29 -3.99 -14.34
N THR A 103 16.68 -4.31 -13.22
CA THR A 103 15.24 -4.55 -13.17
C THR A 103 14.54 -3.21 -12.97
N GLU A 104 13.78 -2.79 -13.95
CA GLU A 104 12.92 -1.63 -13.79
C GLU A 104 11.95 -1.91 -12.65
N SER A 105 11.54 -0.87 -11.98
CA SER A 105 10.70 -0.98 -10.80
C SER A 105 9.64 -2.06 -10.97
N LEU A 106 9.58 -2.98 -10.01
CA LEU A 106 8.39 -3.78 -9.85
C LEU A 106 7.21 -2.81 -9.82
N ASN A 107 6.14 -3.15 -10.49
CA ASN A 107 4.98 -2.30 -10.43
C ASN A 107 4.53 -2.19 -8.97
N ALA A 108 3.73 -1.16 -8.68
CA ALA A 108 3.29 -0.88 -7.32
C ALA A 108 2.60 -2.08 -6.66
N ALA A 109 1.82 -2.83 -7.44
CA ALA A 109 1.11 -3.99 -6.91
C ALA A 109 2.06 -5.08 -6.44
N MET A 110 3.15 -5.32 -7.19
CA MET A 110 4.17 -6.31 -6.79
C MET A 110 4.88 -5.87 -5.52
N ALA A 111 5.25 -4.59 -5.42
CA ALA A 111 5.87 -4.07 -4.20
C ALA A 111 4.93 -4.23 -3.00
N GLY A 112 3.67 -3.89 -3.16
CA GLY A 112 2.66 -4.07 -2.12
C GLY A 112 2.52 -5.52 -1.69
N THR A 113 2.52 -6.44 -2.66
CA THR A 113 2.44 -7.87 -2.40
C THR A 113 3.61 -8.36 -1.56
N VAL A 114 4.84 -7.95 -1.90
CA VAL A 114 6.02 -8.34 -1.13
C VAL A 114 5.93 -7.84 0.31
N VAL A 115 5.51 -6.60 0.52
CA VAL A 115 5.35 -6.04 1.86
C VAL A 115 4.29 -6.80 2.65
N LEU A 116 3.17 -7.15 2.03
CA LEU A 116 2.11 -7.92 2.69
C LEU A 116 2.58 -9.32 3.08
N PHE A 117 3.37 -9.98 2.24
CA PHE A 117 3.96 -11.27 2.59
C PHE A 117 4.89 -11.15 3.81
N GLU A 118 5.71 -10.11 3.84
CA GLU A 118 6.59 -9.87 4.98
C GLU A 118 5.80 -9.59 6.26
N ALA A 119 4.74 -8.80 6.16
CA ALA A 119 3.87 -8.54 7.31
C ALA A 119 3.25 -9.84 7.82
N ALA A 120 2.77 -10.70 6.93
CA ALA A 120 2.21 -11.98 7.31
C ALA A 120 3.25 -12.88 7.97
N ARG A 121 4.47 -12.90 7.44
CA ARG A 121 5.58 -13.66 8.02
C ARG A 121 5.87 -13.21 9.45
N GLN A 122 5.99 -11.91 9.65
CA GLN A 122 6.27 -11.34 10.96
C GLN A 122 5.15 -11.67 11.96
N ARG A 123 3.90 -11.60 11.53
CA ARG A 123 2.76 -11.88 12.40
C ARG A 123 2.66 -13.35 12.79
N ARG A 124 3.10 -14.25 11.91
CA ARG A 124 3.16 -15.68 12.25
C ARG A 124 4.31 -16.01 13.20
N ALA A 125 5.38 -15.23 13.16
CA ALA A 125 6.56 -15.44 13.99
C ALA A 125 6.44 -14.84 15.39
N SER A 126 5.48 -13.97 15.60
CA SER A 126 5.31 -13.27 16.88
C SER A 126 4.40 -14.02 17.85
#